data_25124a191e5854d353dfc553756cb17d
#
_entry.id   25124a191e5854d353dfc553756cb17d
#
_cell.length_a   1.000
_cell.length_b   1.000
_cell.length_c   1.000
_cell.angle_alpha   90.00
_cell.angle_beta   90.00
_cell.angle_gamma   90.00
#
_symmetry.space_group_name_H-M   'P 1'
#
loop_
_entity.id
_entity.type
_entity.pdbx_description
1 polymer ?
#
loop_
_entity_poly.entity_id
_entity_poly.type
_entity_poly.pdbx_seq_one_letter_code
_entity_poly.pdbx_strand_id
1 'polypeptide(L)'
;QQDNLATTLGMELQEIERRLVGKNKEDEFILILLFMEVCKSITAFDEGVSQLLKTATSDLLVELQNEKKFMLEIKHTDKERYSISMGNLQKRIDYASKYGLELFFAISIKGYWMLFNAEYLKEKKGKIDISDLMKSKLDEMLDCISYVFPKGLRIKSVYSTDETVKSTGIKFPPYGNMVSYELCYNDRRIFRVKGKNSPYIGYTMILEALQDRLSMDTQIIEQSDNYTVINESFSNDFNAISEYKFLLAPVEHTAYDGEEKYTAHTYIENAKADANLLKMHFQLGHVRGMMQYLADNGVEIMYIINNLIYKLNPQ
;
A
#
# COMPACT_ATOMS: atom_id res chain seq x y z
N GLN A 1 0.90 -22.21 -18.59
CA GLN A 1 2.29 -21.81 -18.30
C GLN A 1 2.78 -22.37 -16.95
N GLN A 2 2.01 -22.27 -15.87
CA GLN A 2 2.39 -22.76 -14.53
C GLN A 2 2.57 -24.29 -14.50
N ASP A 3 1.69 -25.06 -15.14
CA ASP A 3 1.80 -26.52 -15.24
C ASP A 3 3.08 -26.97 -15.96
N ASN A 4 3.46 -26.25 -17.02
CA ASN A 4 4.71 -26.51 -17.73
C ASN A 4 5.94 -26.18 -16.87
N LEU A 5 5.85 -25.12 -16.06
CA LEU A 5 6.92 -24.73 -15.14
C LEU A 5 7.08 -25.76 -14.00
N ALA A 6 5.96 -26.24 -13.45
CA ALA A 6 5.95 -27.29 -12.43
C ALA A 6 6.65 -28.56 -12.92
N THR A 7 6.29 -29.02 -14.11
CA THR A 7 6.90 -30.20 -14.76
C THR A 7 8.39 -30.01 -15.00
N THR A 8 8.80 -28.83 -15.50
CA THR A 8 10.21 -28.53 -15.80
C THR A 8 11.07 -28.44 -14.53
N LEU A 9 10.53 -27.91 -13.45
CA LEU A 9 11.26 -27.74 -12.19
C LEU A 9 11.13 -28.95 -11.24
N GLY A 10 10.29 -29.94 -11.57
CA GLY A 10 10.01 -31.10 -10.68
C GLY A 10 9.39 -30.68 -9.36
N MET A 11 8.60 -29.59 -9.36
CA MET A 11 7.97 -29.02 -8.16
C MET A 11 6.45 -29.18 -8.26
N GLU A 12 5.81 -29.32 -7.09
CA GLU A 12 4.35 -29.29 -7.01
C GLU A 12 3.81 -27.89 -7.37
N LEU A 13 2.70 -27.83 -8.12
CA LEU A 13 2.08 -26.57 -8.56
C LEU A 13 1.80 -25.61 -7.38
N GLN A 14 1.29 -26.13 -6.27
CA GLN A 14 1.04 -25.35 -5.04
C GLN A 14 2.30 -24.70 -4.48
N GLU A 15 3.44 -25.38 -4.57
CA GLU A 15 4.72 -24.80 -4.11
C GLU A 15 5.19 -23.66 -5.02
N ILE A 16 4.97 -23.78 -6.33
CA ILE A 16 5.27 -22.72 -7.28
C ILE A 16 4.38 -21.49 -7.01
N GLU A 17 3.09 -21.70 -6.87
CA GLU A 17 2.14 -20.64 -6.53
C GLU A 17 2.54 -19.93 -5.22
N ARG A 18 2.86 -20.69 -4.18
CA ARG A 18 3.32 -20.16 -2.90
C ARG A 18 4.58 -19.29 -3.06
N ARG A 19 5.55 -19.72 -3.87
CA ARG A 19 6.77 -18.94 -4.13
C ARG A 19 6.49 -17.68 -4.93
N LEU A 20 5.62 -17.74 -5.92
CA LEU A 20 5.22 -16.56 -6.70
C LEU A 20 4.51 -15.53 -5.83
N VAL A 21 3.58 -15.96 -4.97
CA VAL A 21 2.92 -15.08 -4.01
C VAL A 21 3.94 -14.48 -3.02
N GLY A 22 4.85 -15.30 -2.48
CA GLY A 22 5.92 -14.83 -1.60
C GLY A 22 6.77 -13.76 -2.27
N LYS A 23 7.23 -14.01 -3.49
CA LYS A 23 8.02 -13.05 -4.27
C LYS A 23 7.27 -11.74 -4.55
N ASN A 24 6.01 -11.83 -4.93
CA ASN A 24 5.19 -10.65 -5.12
C ASN A 24 5.05 -9.80 -3.83
N LYS A 25 4.97 -10.44 -2.65
CA LYS A 25 4.89 -9.74 -1.37
C LYS A 25 6.23 -9.13 -0.94
N GLU A 26 7.35 -9.78 -1.24
CA GLU A 26 8.67 -9.16 -1.07
C GLU A 26 8.80 -7.90 -1.92
N ASP A 27 8.44 -7.99 -3.20
CA ASP A 27 8.48 -6.87 -4.14
C ASP A 27 7.49 -5.75 -3.74
N GLU A 28 6.31 -6.08 -3.20
CA GLU A 28 5.37 -5.11 -2.65
C GLU A 28 5.99 -4.29 -1.50
N PHE A 29 6.72 -4.96 -0.58
CA PHE A 29 7.38 -4.23 0.51
C PHE A 29 8.58 -3.42 0.02
N ILE A 30 9.31 -3.90 -0.98
CA ILE A 30 10.37 -3.11 -1.64
C ILE A 30 9.78 -1.83 -2.25
N LEU A 31 8.62 -1.90 -2.90
CA LEU A 31 7.94 -0.71 -3.42
C LEU A 31 7.53 0.25 -2.29
N ILE A 32 7.07 -0.25 -1.14
CA ILE A 32 6.80 0.60 0.04
C ILE A 32 8.07 1.36 0.44
N LEU A 33 9.20 0.65 0.58
CA LEU A 33 10.47 1.27 0.94
C LEU A 33 10.91 2.36 -0.05
N LEU A 34 10.70 2.11 -1.36
CA LEU A 34 11.05 3.06 -2.42
C LEU A 34 10.12 4.28 -2.40
N PHE A 35 8.82 4.07 -2.30
CA PHE A 35 7.82 5.14 -2.40
C PHE A 35 7.71 5.99 -1.13
N MET A 36 8.11 5.45 0.02
CA MET A 36 8.25 6.24 1.26
C MET A 36 9.46 7.19 1.24
N GLU A 37 10.34 7.08 0.23
CA GLU A 37 11.48 7.98 0.01
C GLU A 37 12.48 8.07 1.17
N VAL A 38 12.42 7.13 2.13
CA VAL A 38 13.28 7.13 3.33
C VAL A 38 14.54 6.28 3.17
N CYS A 39 14.60 5.46 2.12
CA CYS A 39 15.75 4.58 1.88
C CYS A 39 16.81 5.26 1.03
N LYS A 40 18.07 5.11 1.45
CA LYS A 40 19.27 5.48 0.68
C LYS A 40 19.71 4.35 -0.23
N SER A 41 19.67 3.11 0.27
CA SER A 41 19.97 1.91 -0.51
C SER A 41 19.22 0.68 0.00
N ILE A 42 18.94 -0.24 -0.92
CA ILE A 42 18.34 -1.56 -0.65
C ILE A 42 19.19 -2.59 -1.37
N THR A 43 19.71 -3.58 -0.63
CA THR A 43 20.48 -4.69 -1.19
C THR A 43 19.75 -6.00 -0.90
N ALA A 44 19.40 -6.74 -1.95
CA ALA A 44 18.81 -8.06 -1.82
C ALA A 44 19.90 -9.14 -1.71
N PHE A 45 19.66 -10.15 -0.88
CA PHE A 45 20.55 -11.30 -0.75
C PHE A 45 20.06 -12.48 -1.61
N ASP A 46 21.01 -13.21 -2.20
CA ASP A 46 20.70 -14.46 -2.92
C ASP A 46 20.67 -15.63 -1.94
N GLU A 47 19.45 -16.12 -1.65
CA GLU A 47 19.26 -17.29 -0.81
C GLU A 47 19.85 -18.57 -1.43
N GLY A 48 19.90 -18.68 -2.75
CA GLY A 48 20.41 -19.85 -3.46
C GLY A 48 21.88 -20.14 -3.12
N VAL A 49 22.70 -19.10 -3.07
CA VAL A 49 24.12 -19.24 -2.73
C VAL A 49 24.31 -19.58 -1.25
N SER A 50 23.52 -18.99 -0.36
CA SER A 50 23.63 -19.20 1.09
C SER A 50 23.16 -20.60 1.50
N GLN A 51 22.24 -21.23 0.77
CA GLN A 51 21.81 -22.60 0.99
C GLN A 51 22.96 -23.62 0.81
N LEU A 52 23.93 -23.33 -0.05
CA LEU A 52 25.12 -24.17 -0.23
C LEU A 52 25.92 -24.33 1.07
N LEU A 53 25.92 -23.30 1.91
CA LEU A 53 26.62 -23.29 3.20
C LEU A 53 25.67 -23.55 4.38
N LYS A 54 24.38 -23.85 4.12
CA LYS A 54 23.32 -24.02 5.14
C LYS A 54 23.23 -22.81 6.09
N THR A 55 23.51 -21.62 5.58
CA THR A 55 23.49 -20.38 6.35
C THR A 55 22.13 -19.71 6.13
N ALA A 56 21.48 -19.28 7.21
CA ALA A 56 20.33 -18.42 7.09
C ALA A 56 20.82 -17.02 6.62
N THR A 57 20.15 -16.44 5.65
CA THR A 57 20.34 -15.04 5.23
C THR A 57 19.07 -14.26 5.49
N SER A 58 19.18 -12.94 5.55
CA SER A 58 18.01 -12.06 5.50
C SER A 58 17.58 -11.83 4.06
N ASP A 59 16.34 -11.36 3.84
CA ASP A 59 15.86 -11.07 2.50
C ASP A 59 16.56 -9.79 1.96
N LEU A 60 16.70 -8.76 2.81
CA LEU A 60 17.29 -7.47 2.43
C LEU A 60 18.25 -6.91 3.49
N LEU A 61 19.21 -6.08 3.02
CA LEU A 61 19.89 -5.06 3.80
C LEU A 61 19.35 -3.69 3.39
N VAL A 62 18.86 -2.92 4.34
CA VAL A 62 18.28 -1.58 4.13
C VAL A 62 19.18 -0.54 4.80
N GLU A 63 19.52 0.52 4.06
CA GLU A 63 20.15 1.73 4.58
C GLU A 63 19.19 2.90 4.41
N LEU A 64 18.85 3.57 5.51
CA LEU A 64 17.99 4.76 5.50
C LEU A 64 18.78 6.04 5.21
N GLN A 65 18.08 7.12 4.85
CA GLN A 65 18.67 8.44 4.63
C GLN A 65 19.40 8.99 5.87
N ASN A 66 18.98 8.61 7.07
CA ASN A 66 19.62 8.96 8.34
C ASN A 66 20.80 8.03 8.69
N GLU A 67 21.31 7.26 7.72
CA GLU A 67 22.43 6.32 7.83
C GLU A 67 22.18 5.10 8.73
N LYS A 68 20.99 4.94 9.30
CA LYS A 68 20.63 3.72 10.02
C LYS A 68 20.58 2.54 9.04
N LYS A 69 21.23 1.43 9.43
CA LYS A 69 21.27 0.19 8.65
C LYS A 69 20.66 -0.95 9.46
N PHE A 70 19.91 -1.80 8.79
CA PHE A 70 19.33 -2.98 9.41
C PHE A 70 19.10 -4.09 8.38
N MET A 71 19.06 -5.31 8.85
CA MET A 71 18.61 -6.46 8.07
C MET A 71 17.10 -6.61 8.16
N LEU A 72 16.47 -7.02 7.06
CA LEU A 72 15.04 -7.14 6.94
C LEU A 72 14.64 -8.52 6.42
N GLU A 73 13.72 -9.15 7.13
CA GLU A 73 12.97 -10.34 6.70
C GLU A 73 11.57 -9.92 6.29
N ILE A 74 11.12 -10.36 5.13
CA ILE A 74 9.78 -10.07 4.62
C ILE A 74 8.95 -11.34 4.67
N LYS A 75 7.81 -11.28 5.33
CA LYS A 75 6.93 -12.42 5.53
C LYS A 75 5.48 -12.05 5.26
N HIS A 76 4.71 -13.02 4.78
CA HIS A 76 3.32 -12.84 4.43
C HIS A 76 2.48 -14.03 4.89
N THR A 77 1.25 -13.74 5.26
CA THR A 77 0.22 -14.76 5.53
C THR A 77 -1.18 -14.19 5.33
N ASP A 78 -2.07 -15.00 4.71
CA ASP A 78 -3.50 -14.71 4.64
C ASP A 78 -4.28 -15.22 5.86
N LYS A 79 -3.59 -15.95 6.75
CA LYS A 79 -4.14 -16.41 8.03
C LYS A 79 -4.24 -15.25 9.02
N GLU A 80 -4.99 -15.45 10.10
CA GLU A 80 -5.11 -14.49 11.20
C GLU A 80 -3.80 -14.21 11.94
N ARG A 81 -2.84 -15.11 11.81
CA ARG A 81 -1.57 -15.06 12.55
C ARG A 81 -0.40 -15.56 11.74
N TYR A 82 0.68 -14.81 11.80
CA TYR A 82 2.01 -15.27 11.41
C TYR A 82 2.69 -15.99 12.58
N SER A 83 3.49 -17.02 12.29
CA SER A 83 4.31 -17.67 13.31
C SER A 83 5.66 -18.16 12.76
N ILE A 84 6.70 -17.96 13.56
CA ILE A 84 8.06 -18.46 13.31
C ILE A 84 8.53 -19.26 14.55
N SER A 85 9.20 -20.38 14.34
CA SER A 85 9.79 -21.12 15.45
C SER A 85 10.94 -20.32 16.08
N MET A 86 11.09 -20.43 17.40
CA MET A 86 12.16 -19.71 18.12
C MET A 86 13.54 -20.07 17.63
N GLY A 87 13.77 -21.32 17.20
CA GLY A 87 15.05 -21.75 16.61
C GLY A 87 15.34 -21.06 15.27
N ASN A 88 14.33 -20.90 14.40
CA ASN A 88 14.49 -20.17 13.15
C ASN A 88 14.65 -18.66 13.37
N LEU A 89 13.94 -18.08 14.33
CA LEU A 89 14.11 -16.69 14.72
C LEU A 89 15.55 -16.44 15.21
N GLN A 90 16.06 -17.30 16.10
CA GLN A 90 17.41 -17.14 16.65
C GLN A 90 18.49 -17.25 15.57
N LYS A 91 18.39 -18.18 14.62
CA LYS A 91 19.33 -18.32 13.50
C LYS A 91 19.45 -17.01 12.68
N ARG A 92 18.31 -16.31 12.45
CA ARG A 92 18.29 -15.05 11.71
C ARG A 92 18.89 -13.90 12.51
N ILE A 93 18.61 -13.87 13.81
CA ILE A 93 19.23 -12.90 14.73
C ILE A 93 20.74 -13.10 14.77
N ASP A 94 21.21 -14.35 14.91
CA ASP A 94 22.65 -14.66 14.92
C ASP A 94 23.32 -14.26 13.61
N TYR A 95 22.60 -14.40 12.48
CA TYR A 95 23.11 -13.94 11.19
C TYR A 95 23.27 -12.40 11.15
N ALA A 96 22.25 -11.63 11.52
CA ALA A 96 22.33 -10.17 11.55
C ALA A 96 23.41 -9.66 12.51
N SER A 97 23.53 -10.30 13.69
CA SER A 97 24.51 -9.98 14.72
C SER A 97 25.97 -10.13 14.25
N LYS A 98 26.25 -11.07 13.33
CA LYS A 98 27.60 -11.20 12.73
C LYS A 98 28.06 -9.95 11.99
N TYR A 99 27.11 -9.17 11.51
CA TYR A 99 27.37 -7.90 10.80
C TYR A 99 27.17 -6.68 11.69
N GLY A 100 26.86 -6.87 12.98
CA GLY A 100 26.58 -5.77 13.91
C GLY A 100 25.30 -5.02 13.59
N LEU A 101 24.32 -5.67 12.94
CA LEU A 101 23.07 -5.05 12.49
C LEU A 101 21.87 -5.56 13.28
N GLU A 102 20.89 -4.69 13.47
CA GLU A 102 19.57 -5.07 13.97
C GLU A 102 18.80 -5.85 12.89
N LEU A 103 17.95 -6.78 13.32
CA LEU A 103 17.04 -7.53 12.45
C LEU A 103 15.61 -7.05 12.66
N PHE A 104 14.97 -6.69 11.54
CA PHE A 104 13.56 -6.37 11.47
C PHE A 104 12.80 -7.39 10.64
N PHE A 105 11.51 -7.51 10.93
CA PHE A 105 10.56 -8.33 10.20
C PHE A 105 9.44 -7.42 9.66
N ALA A 106 9.31 -7.36 8.34
CA ALA A 106 8.13 -6.83 7.68
C ALA A 106 7.13 -7.97 7.49
N ILE A 107 6.01 -7.91 8.19
CA ILE A 107 5.01 -8.97 8.19
C ILE A 107 3.70 -8.44 7.63
N SER A 108 3.23 -9.05 6.53
CA SER A 108 1.90 -8.80 5.99
C SER A 108 0.92 -9.85 6.51
N ILE A 109 -0.13 -9.40 7.21
CA ILE A 109 -1.26 -10.23 7.64
C ILE A 109 -2.51 -9.68 6.97
N LYS A 110 -3.17 -10.47 6.11
CA LYS A 110 -4.37 -10.04 5.36
C LYS A 110 -4.19 -8.71 4.63
N GLY A 111 -3.00 -8.46 4.07
CA GLY A 111 -2.68 -7.25 3.33
C GLY A 111 -2.36 -6.02 4.19
N TYR A 112 -2.27 -6.16 5.51
CA TYR A 112 -1.78 -5.11 6.41
C TYR A 112 -0.31 -5.34 6.74
N TRP A 113 0.54 -4.41 6.33
CA TRP A 113 1.96 -4.45 6.63
C TRP A 113 2.25 -3.92 8.03
N MET A 114 3.11 -4.62 8.74
CA MET A 114 3.62 -4.26 10.07
C MET A 114 5.13 -4.49 10.07
N LEU A 115 5.86 -3.66 10.80
CA LEU A 115 7.31 -3.76 10.95
C LEU A 115 7.67 -3.94 12.42
N PHE A 116 8.41 -4.99 12.74
CA PHE A 116 8.83 -5.30 14.10
C PHE A 116 10.31 -5.59 14.16
N ASN A 117 10.98 -5.22 15.24
CA ASN A 117 12.32 -5.73 15.52
C ASN A 117 12.26 -7.18 16.04
N ALA A 118 13.38 -7.87 15.96
CA ALA A 118 13.44 -9.27 16.38
C ALA A 118 13.17 -9.48 17.88
N GLU A 119 13.45 -8.49 18.71
CA GLU A 119 13.19 -8.56 20.17
C GLU A 119 11.69 -8.64 20.44
N TYR A 120 10.86 -7.84 19.75
CA TYR A 120 9.41 -7.94 19.85
C TYR A 120 8.90 -9.34 19.47
N LEU A 121 9.45 -9.93 18.39
CA LEU A 121 9.09 -11.31 18.02
C LEU A 121 9.49 -12.31 19.09
N LYS A 122 10.63 -12.13 19.79
CA LYS A 122 11.02 -12.97 20.92
C LYS A 122 10.02 -12.87 22.08
N GLU A 123 9.64 -11.67 22.47
CA GLU A 123 8.63 -11.41 23.51
C GLU A 123 7.31 -12.09 23.18
N LYS A 124 6.88 -12.04 21.92
CA LYS A 124 5.67 -12.68 21.40
C LYS A 124 5.83 -14.18 21.12
N LYS A 125 6.98 -14.77 21.46
CA LYS A 125 7.32 -16.20 21.20
C LYS A 125 7.13 -16.58 19.73
N GLY A 126 7.52 -15.67 18.83
CA GLY A 126 7.43 -15.84 17.39
C GLY A 126 6.03 -15.78 16.80
N LYS A 127 5.03 -15.25 17.50
CA LYS A 127 3.63 -15.18 17.05
C LYS A 127 3.16 -13.75 16.97
N ILE A 128 2.72 -13.33 15.78
CA ILE A 128 2.22 -11.99 15.48
C ILE A 128 0.83 -12.12 14.87
N ASP A 129 -0.09 -11.27 15.27
CA ASP A 129 -1.42 -11.15 14.69
C ASP A 129 -1.83 -9.68 14.48
N ILE A 130 -3.02 -9.45 13.93
CA ILE A 130 -3.46 -8.10 13.57
C ILE A 130 -3.59 -7.16 14.79
N SER A 131 -3.77 -7.69 16.00
CA SER A 131 -3.82 -6.88 17.22
C SER A 131 -2.48 -6.23 17.56
N ASP A 132 -1.38 -6.73 16.97
CA ASP A 132 -0.05 -6.18 17.13
C ASP A 132 0.19 -4.94 16.22
N LEU A 133 -0.77 -4.56 15.37
CA LEU A 133 -0.65 -3.44 14.44
C LEU A 133 -0.20 -2.15 15.14
N MET A 134 -0.76 -1.86 16.31
CA MET A 134 -0.39 -0.69 17.11
C MET A 134 1.02 -0.76 17.74
N LYS A 135 1.72 -1.88 17.59
CA LYS A 135 3.13 -2.05 18.02
C LYS A 135 4.09 -2.07 16.84
N SER A 136 3.56 -1.88 15.64
CA SER A 136 4.37 -1.74 14.43
C SER A 136 5.27 -0.52 14.50
N LYS A 137 6.48 -0.65 13.97
CA LYS A 137 7.47 0.41 13.87
C LYS A 137 7.56 1.04 12.47
N LEU A 138 6.49 0.93 11.68
CA LEU A 138 6.46 1.52 10.34
C LEU A 138 6.60 3.05 10.39
N ASP A 139 5.97 3.69 11.35
CA ASP A 139 6.05 5.13 11.56
C ASP A 139 7.43 5.55 12.06
N GLU A 140 7.99 4.85 13.07
CA GLU A 140 9.31 5.16 13.62
C GLU A 140 10.44 4.98 12.59
N MET A 141 10.35 3.91 11.78
CA MET A 141 11.43 3.51 10.88
C MET A 141 11.29 4.09 9.47
N LEU A 142 10.07 4.22 8.99
CA LEU A 142 9.78 4.62 7.61
C LEU A 142 9.02 5.94 7.51
N ASP A 143 8.80 6.66 8.62
CA ASP A 143 7.98 7.88 8.67
C ASP A 143 6.57 7.68 8.06
N CYS A 144 6.05 6.45 8.17
CA CYS A 144 4.79 6.04 7.56
C CYS A 144 3.61 6.36 8.47
N ILE A 145 2.91 7.44 8.19
CA ILE A 145 1.75 7.92 8.93
C ILE A 145 0.50 7.10 8.56
N SER A 146 -0.41 6.92 9.50
CA SER A 146 -1.76 6.42 9.22
C SER A 146 -2.76 7.54 9.45
N TYR A 147 -3.53 7.87 8.42
CA TYR A 147 -4.60 8.87 8.51
C TYR A 147 -5.92 8.24 8.91
N VAL A 148 -6.72 8.99 9.66
CA VAL A 148 -8.08 8.61 10.04
C VAL A 148 -9.05 9.62 9.44
N PHE A 149 -9.89 9.14 8.55
CA PHE A 149 -10.94 9.93 7.92
C PHE A 149 -12.18 10.01 8.81
N PRO A 150 -12.78 11.19 8.95
CA PRO A 150 -13.97 11.36 9.78
C PRO A 150 -15.22 10.80 9.08
N LYS A 151 -16.18 10.38 9.89
CA LYS A 151 -17.56 10.20 9.43
C LYS A 151 -18.10 11.51 8.85
N GLY A 152 -18.99 11.40 7.87
CA GLY A 152 -19.56 12.57 7.19
C GLY A 152 -18.78 13.03 5.96
N LEU A 153 -17.63 12.44 5.67
CA LEU A 153 -16.98 12.59 4.38
C LEU A 153 -17.78 11.82 3.32
N ARG A 154 -18.11 12.49 2.22
CA ARG A 154 -18.93 11.94 1.14
C ARG A 154 -18.36 12.32 -0.22
N ILE A 155 -18.34 11.36 -1.11
CA ILE A 155 -17.96 11.52 -2.51
C ILE A 155 -19.23 11.39 -3.36
N LYS A 156 -19.42 12.31 -4.29
CA LYS A 156 -20.44 12.23 -5.34
C LYS A 156 -19.78 12.24 -6.69
N SER A 157 -19.89 11.12 -7.40
CA SER A 157 -19.33 10.95 -8.75
C SER A 157 -20.44 10.85 -9.78
N VAL A 158 -20.25 11.49 -10.93
CA VAL A 158 -21.15 11.43 -12.08
C VAL A 158 -20.37 10.88 -13.26
N TYR A 159 -20.87 9.80 -13.83
CA TYR A 159 -20.30 9.12 -14.99
C TYR A 159 -21.23 9.21 -16.20
N SER A 160 -20.64 9.12 -17.39
CA SER A 160 -21.40 9.02 -18.64
C SER A 160 -20.75 8.01 -19.59
N THR A 161 -21.59 7.21 -20.24
CA THR A 161 -21.19 6.35 -21.36
C THR A 161 -21.13 7.11 -22.68
N ASP A 162 -21.71 8.34 -22.76
CA ASP A 162 -21.63 9.21 -23.91
C ASP A 162 -20.23 9.87 -23.99
N GLU A 163 -19.44 9.48 -24.98
CA GLU A 163 -18.07 9.97 -25.17
C GLU A 163 -18.01 11.43 -25.64
N THR A 164 -19.14 12.02 -26.07
CA THR A 164 -19.19 13.43 -26.49
C THR A 164 -19.27 14.40 -25.31
N VAL A 165 -19.61 13.89 -24.13
CA VAL A 165 -19.72 14.70 -22.92
C VAL A 165 -18.33 15.08 -22.38
N LYS A 166 -18.15 16.35 -22.04
CA LYS A 166 -16.92 16.83 -21.42
C LYS A 166 -16.68 16.10 -20.09
N SER A 167 -15.54 15.44 -19.99
CA SER A 167 -15.17 14.60 -18.84
C SER A 167 -13.89 15.11 -18.15
N THR A 168 -13.61 14.53 -16.98
CA THR A 168 -12.38 14.76 -16.21
C THR A 168 -11.16 14.08 -16.82
N GLY A 169 -11.36 13.13 -17.75
CA GLY A 169 -10.33 12.26 -18.31
C GLY A 169 -10.14 10.95 -17.55
N ILE A 170 -10.76 10.82 -16.38
CA ILE A 170 -10.81 9.54 -15.64
C ILE A 170 -11.94 8.70 -16.23
N LYS A 171 -11.67 7.41 -16.48
CA LYS A 171 -12.64 6.45 -16.98
C LYS A 171 -12.76 5.29 -16.00
N PHE A 172 -14.00 4.94 -15.69
CA PHE A 172 -14.32 3.80 -14.84
C PHE A 172 -15.12 2.78 -15.66
N PRO A 173 -14.57 1.61 -15.98
CA PRO A 173 -15.13 0.70 -16.99
C PRO A 173 -16.62 0.40 -16.85
N PRO A 174 -17.19 0.15 -15.65
CA PRO A 174 -18.62 -0.15 -15.52
C PRO A 174 -19.54 1.04 -15.86
N TYR A 175 -19.06 2.30 -15.70
CA TYR A 175 -19.91 3.50 -15.77
C TYR A 175 -19.49 4.49 -16.84
N GLY A 176 -18.34 4.28 -17.52
CA GLY A 176 -17.82 5.17 -18.56
C GLY A 176 -16.95 6.30 -18.03
N ASN A 177 -17.03 7.47 -18.69
CA ASN A 177 -16.21 8.63 -18.37
C ASN A 177 -16.74 9.41 -17.16
N MET A 178 -15.88 9.73 -16.21
CA MET A 178 -16.22 10.61 -15.08
C MET A 178 -16.45 12.05 -15.57
N VAL A 179 -17.69 12.51 -15.46
CA VAL A 179 -18.09 13.86 -15.85
C VAL A 179 -17.81 14.88 -14.76
N SER A 180 -18.09 14.49 -13.51
CA SER A 180 -17.74 15.31 -12.35
C SER A 180 -17.50 14.44 -11.11
N TYR A 181 -16.69 15.01 -10.22
CA TYR A 181 -16.40 14.47 -8.91
C TYR A 181 -16.52 15.57 -7.87
N GLU A 182 -17.17 15.29 -6.77
CA GLU A 182 -17.41 16.25 -5.71
C GLU A 182 -17.14 15.61 -4.35
N LEU A 183 -16.23 16.21 -3.57
CA LEU A 183 -15.98 15.83 -2.18
C LEU A 183 -16.73 16.79 -1.26
N CYS A 184 -17.51 16.23 -0.35
CA CYS A 184 -18.27 16.95 0.66
C CYS A 184 -17.92 16.45 2.07
N TYR A 185 -18.01 17.35 3.03
CA TYR A 185 -17.91 17.03 4.45
C TYR A 185 -19.00 17.75 5.22
N ASN A 186 -19.86 17.01 5.94
CA ASN A 186 -21.02 17.55 6.67
C ASN A 186 -21.84 18.50 5.78
N ASP A 187 -22.25 18.02 4.58
CA ASP A 187 -23.01 18.74 3.54
C ASP A 187 -22.32 19.96 2.93
N ARG A 188 -21.14 20.32 3.37
CA ARG A 188 -20.33 21.37 2.78
C ARG A 188 -19.41 20.79 1.71
N ARG A 189 -19.47 21.36 0.50
CA ARG A 189 -18.55 20.97 -0.57
C ARG A 189 -17.14 21.46 -0.28
N ILE A 190 -16.17 20.55 -0.28
CA ILE A 190 -14.74 20.81 -0.10
C ILE A 190 -14.12 21.19 -1.44
N PHE A 191 -14.32 20.37 -2.47
CA PHE A 191 -13.94 20.68 -3.83
C PHE A 191 -14.83 19.98 -4.84
N ARG A 192 -14.72 20.43 -6.09
CA ARG A 192 -15.38 19.82 -7.24
C ARG A 192 -14.45 19.79 -8.45
N VAL A 193 -14.43 18.68 -9.14
CA VAL A 193 -13.74 18.49 -10.41
C VAL A 193 -14.74 18.42 -11.54
N LYS A 194 -14.52 19.24 -12.57
CA LYS A 194 -15.25 19.22 -13.85
C LYS A 194 -14.24 19.46 -14.98
N GLY A 195 -13.93 18.41 -15.72
CA GLY A 195 -12.95 18.47 -16.82
C GLY A 195 -11.51 18.27 -16.40
N LYS A 196 -10.66 18.02 -17.40
CA LYS A 196 -9.27 17.52 -17.24
C LYS A 196 -8.31 18.50 -16.55
N ASN A 197 -8.57 19.80 -16.63
CA ASN A 197 -7.66 20.84 -16.12
C ASN A 197 -8.03 21.34 -14.72
N SER A 198 -8.80 20.56 -13.96
CA SER A 198 -9.11 20.94 -12.58
C SER A 198 -7.84 20.82 -11.71
N PRO A 199 -7.56 21.80 -10.82
CA PRO A 199 -6.42 21.73 -9.90
C PRO A 199 -6.54 20.57 -8.89
N TYR A 200 -7.74 20.02 -8.72
CA TYR A 200 -8.02 18.93 -7.79
C TYR A 200 -8.04 17.54 -8.45
N ILE A 201 -7.66 17.45 -9.73
CA ILE A 201 -7.69 16.15 -10.43
C ILE A 201 -6.79 15.11 -9.75
N GLY A 202 -5.62 15.52 -9.25
CA GLY A 202 -4.71 14.64 -8.53
C GLY A 202 -5.31 14.11 -7.24
N TYR A 203 -6.03 14.96 -6.48
CA TYR A 203 -6.73 14.53 -5.26
C TYR A 203 -7.86 13.54 -5.56
N THR A 204 -8.60 13.77 -6.65
CA THR A 204 -9.60 12.81 -7.12
C THR A 204 -8.97 11.46 -7.42
N MET A 205 -7.86 11.43 -8.16
CA MET A 205 -7.16 10.18 -8.48
C MET A 205 -6.68 9.43 -7.23
N ILE A 206 -6.16 10.16 -6.24
CA ILE A 206 -5.72 9.56 -4.95
C ILE A 206 -6.91 8.94 -4.22
N LEU A 207 -8.04 9.64 -4.13
CA LEU A 207 -9.23 9.15 -3.44
C LEU A 207 -9.89 7.98 -4.17
N GLU A 208 -10.02 8.04 -5.50
CA GLU A 208 -10.56 6.95 -6.32
C GLU A 208 -9.73 5.67 -6.21
N ALA A 209 -8.40 5.79 -6.18
CA ALA A 209 -7.51 4.65 -6.03
C ALA A 209 -7.63 3.95 -4.67
N LEU A 210 -8.29 4.56 -3.69
CA LEU A 210 -8.48 4.04 -2.34
C LEU A 210 -9.86 3.40 -2.11
N GLN A 211 -10.82 3.59 -3.00
CA GLN A 211 -12.21 3.17 -2.77
C GLN A 211 -12.35 1.73 -2.32
N ASP A 212 -11.61 0.81 -2.94
CA ASP A 212 -11.61 -0.61 -2.59
C ASP A 212 -10.96 -0.91 -1.21
N ARG A 213 -10.30 0.08 -0.61
CA ARG A 213 -9.51 -0.06 0.63
C ARG A 213 -10.12 0.65 1.82
N LEU A 214 -11.05 1.56 1.54
CA LEU A 214 -11.82 2.28 2.53
C LEU A 214 -13.21 1.65 2.58
N SER A 215 -13.67 1.28 3.78
CA SER A 215 -15.02 0.78 3.96
C SER A 215 -16.02 1.91 3.76
N MET A 216 -16.39 2.16 2.50
CA MET A 216 -17.38 3.15 2.10
C MET A 216 -18.69 2.48 1.72
N ASP A 217 -19.80 3.04 2.17
CA ASP A 217 -21.12 2.68 1.68
C ASP A 217 -21.34 3.33 0.32
N THR A 218 -21.48 2.52 -0.72
CA THR A 218 -21.69 2.96 -2.10
C THR A 218 -23.14 2.83 -2.49
N GLN A 219 -23.75 3.90 -3.00
CA GLN A 219 -25.13 3.94 -3.47
C GLN A 219 -25.20 4.55 -4.86
N ILE A 220 -25.85 3.85 -5.79
CA ILE A 220 -26.26 4.43 -7.06
C ILE A 220 -27.55 5.20 -6.79
N ILE A 221 -27.48 6.55 -6.84
CA ILE A 221 -28.62 7.42 -6.53
C ILE A 221 -29.45 7.80 -7.75
N GLU A 222 -28.86 7.70 -8.94
CA GLU A 222 -29.53 7.93 -10.22
C GLU A 222 -28.85 7.11 -11.31
N GLN A 223 -29.62 6.48 -12.16
CA GLN A 223 -29.12 5.75 -13.32
C GLN A 223 -30.08 5.91 -14.50
N SER A 224 -29.53 6.30 -15.64
CA SER A 224 -30.20 6.37 -16.93
C SER A 224 -29.34 5.70 -18.01
N ASP A 225 -29.82 5.66 -19.23
CA ASP A 225 -29.09 5.01 -20.34
C ASP A 225 -27.65 5.55 -20.52
N ASN A 226 -27.44 6.84 -20.26
CA ASN A 226 -26.18 7.52 -20.50
C ASN A 226 -25.49 8.06 -19.24
N TYR A 227 -26.14 8.07 -18.09
CA TYR A 227 -25.60 8.65 -16.86
C TYR A 227 -25.77 7.72 -15.67
N THR A 228 -24.74 7.69 -14.84
CA THR A 228 -24.78 7.06 -13.52
C THR A 228 -24.26 8.03 -12.48
N VAL A 229 -25.01 8.24 -11.41
CA VAL A 229 -24.62 9.06 -10.26
C VAL A 229 -24.40 8.15 -9.06
N ILE A 230 -23.22 8.18 -8.53
CA ILE A 230 -22.79 7.37 -7.39
C ILE A 230 -22.51 8.29 -6.20
N ASN A 231 -22.99 7.85 -5.05
CA ASN A 231 -22.71 8.49 -3.76
C ASN A 231 -21.98 7.48 -2.88
N GLU A 232 -20.85 7.88 -2.32
CA GLU A 232 -20.04 7.07 -1.42
C GLU A 232 -19.83 7.84 -0.14
N SER A 233 -19.94 7.15 1.00
CA SER A 233 -19.83 7.79 2.30
C SER A 233 -19.19 6.87 3.32
N PHE A 234 -18.44 7.44 4.26
CA PHE A 234 -17.93 6.70 5.40
C PHE A 234 -19.04 6.50 6.43
N SER A 235 -19.39 5.25 6.69
CA SER A 235 -20.38 4.85 7.71
C SER A 235 -19.74 4.63 9.07
N ASN A 236 -18.47 4.22 9.10
CA ASN A 236 -17.74 3.96 10.33
C ASN A 236 -17.20 5.24 10.95
N ASP A 237 -17.15 5.28 12.29
CA ASP A 237 -16.55 6.40 13.02
C ASP A 237 -15.02 6.41 12.96
N PHE A 238 -14.40 5.30 12.56
CA PHE A 238 -12.95 5.13 12.47
C PHE A 238 -12.56 4.47 11.15
N ASN A 239 -12.04 5.26 10.23
CA ASN A 239 -11.61 4.82 8.90
C ASN A 239 -10.12 5.13 8.72
N ALA A 240 -9.27 4.25 9.25
CA ALA A 240 -7.83 4.43 9.23
C ALA A 240 -7.19 3.81 7.98
N ILE A 241 -6.23 4.53 7.39
CA ILE A 241 -5.44 4.06 6.26
C ILE A 241 -4.00 4.57 6.36
N SER A 242 -3.04 3.67 6.17
CA SER A 242 -1.61 4.01 6.18
C SER A 242 -1.15 4.58 4.84
N GLU A 243 -0.19 5.51 4.87
CA GLU A 243 0.35 6.18 3.68
C GLU A 243 0.79 5.21 2.60
N TYR A 244 1.42 4.09 2.96
CA TYR A 244 1.87 3.11 1.96
C TYR A 244 0.72 2.55 1.09
N LYS A 245 -0.51 2.53 1.60
CA LYS A 245 -1.67 2.09 0.80
C LYS A 245 -1.99 3.06 -0.33
N PHE A 246 -1.84 4.37 -0.09
CA PHE A 246 -1.99 5.38 -1.15
C PHE A 246 -0.90 5.22 -2.21
N LEU A 247 0.33 4.97 -1.78
CA LEU A 247 1.48 4.87 -2.67
C LEU A 247 1.45 3.61 -3.53
N LEU A 248 0.93 2.49 -3.00
CA LEU A 248 0.76 1.23 -3.74
C LEU A 248 -0.49 1.21 -4.64
N ALA A 249 -1.48 2.06 -4.39
CA ALA A 249 -2.73 2.04 -5.12
C ALA A 249 -2.56 2.12 -6.65
N PRO A 250 -1.71 2.99 -7.23
CA PRO A 250 -1.49 3.02 -8.68
C PRO A 250 -0.93 1.71 -9.23
N VAL A 251 -0.09 1.01 -8.48
CA VAL A 251 0.48 -0.29 -8.90
C VAL A 251 -0.63 -1.33 -9.08
N GLU A 252 -1.58 -1.36 -8.15
CA GLU A 252 -2.69 -2.32 -8.17
C GLU A 252 -3.78 -1.96 -9.18
N HIS A 253 -3.95 -0.66 -9.48
CA HIS A 253 -4.99 -0.17 -10.39
C HIS A 253 -4.51 0.02 -11.84
N THR A 254 -3.21 -0.01 -12.07
CA THR A 254 -2.68 0.10 -13.44
C THR A 254 -2.95 -1.21 -14.18
N ALA A 255 -3.74 -1.16 -15.25
CA ALA A 255 -3.93 -2.30 -16.13
C ALA A 255 -2.76 -2.40 -17.11
N TYR A 256 -2.18 -3.59 -17.25
CA TYR A 256 -1.24 -3.91 -18.32
C TYR A 256 -2.02 -4.46 -19.50
N ASP A 257 -1.86 -3.87 -20.68
CA ASP A 257 -2.56 -4.24 -21.93
C ASP A 257 -4.08 -4.42 -21.82
N GLY A 258 -4.71 -3.79 -20.82
CA GLY A 258 -6.17 -3.79 -20.65
C GLY A 258 -6.79 -5.03 -20.00
N GLU A 259 -6.04 -6.10 -19.76
CA GLU A 259 -6.58 -7.37 -19.25
C GLU A 259 -5.97 -7.81 -17.90
N GLU A 260 -4.70 -7.52 -17.62
CA GLU A 260 -4.05 -7.94 -16.38
C GLU A 260 -3.64 -6.74 -15.51
N LYS A 261 -3.96 -6.79 -14.22
CA LYS A 261 -3.47 -5.82 -13.25
C LYS A 261 -1.99 -6.08 -12.95
N TYR A 262 -1.19 -5.03 -12.81
CA TYR A 262 0.16 -5.15 -12.31
C TYR A 262 0.16 -5.78 -10.92
N THR A 263 1.02 -6.78 -10.76
CA THR A 263 1.48 -7.18 -9.43
C THR A 263 2.72 -6.36 -9.08
N ALA A 264 3.10 -6.30 -7.81
CA ALA A 264 4.33 -5.63 -7.41
C ALA A 264 5.55 -6.19 -8.15
N HIS A 265 5.59 -7.50 -8.36
CA HIS A 265 6.66 -8.15 -9.11
C HIS A 265 6.71 -7.70 -10.58
N THR A 266 5.60 -7.77 -11.31
CA THR A 266 5.55 -7.35 -12.72
C THR A 266 5.82 -5.84 -12.85
N TYR A 267 5.37 -5.02 -11.89
CA TYR A 267 5.68 -3.60 -11.86
C TYR A 267 7.18 -3.34 -11.75
N ILE A 268 7.89 -4.00 -10.84
CA ILE A 268 9.35 -3.87 -10.69
C ILE A 268 10.08 -4.33 -11.95
N GLU A 269 9.71 -5.48 -12.52
CA GLU A 269 10.35 -5.98 -13.73
C GLU A 269 10.18 -5.03 -14.92
N ASN A 270 9.00 -4.46 -15.09
CA ASN A 270 8.76 -3.45 -16.11
C ASN A 270 9.50 -2.13 -15.83
N ALA A 271 9.58 -1.72 -14.57
CA ALA A 271 10.31 -0.51 -14.17
C ALA A 271 11.83 -0.63 -14.38
N LYS A 272 12.40 -1.84 -14.34
CA LYS A 272 13.80 -2.07 -14.72
C LYS A 272 14.02 -1.81 -16.22
N ALA A 273 13.04 -2.09 -17.06
CA ALA A 273 13.09 -1.83 -18.50
C ALA A 273 12.77 -0.36 -18.83
N ASP A 274 11.82 0.24 -18.11
CA ASP A 274 11.41 1.65 -18.27
C ASP A 274 11.28 2.34 -16.89
N ALA A 275 12.33 3.04 -16.49
CA ALA A 275 12.37 3.78 -15.22
C ALA A 275 11.30 4.90 -15.11
N ASN A 276 10.63 5.29 -16.21
CA ASN A 276 9.53 6.26 -16.13
C ASN A 276 8.31 5.69 -15.40
N LEU A 277 8.14 4.38 -15.36
CA LEU A 277 7.08 3.74 -14.59
C LEU A 277 7.15 4.10 -13.11
N LEU A 278 8.35 4.21 -12.52
CA LEU A 278 8.52 4.63 -11.14
C LEU A 278 8.04 6.06 -10.86
N LYS A 279 7.85 6.88 -11.91
CA LYS A 279 7.29 8.23 -11.79
C LYS A 279 5.76 8.27 -11.82
N MET A 280 5.12 7.13 -12.09
CA MET A 280 3.66 7.03 -12.18
C MET A 280 2.99 6.78 -10.84
N HIS A 281 3.75 6.51 -9.77
CA HIS A 281 3.20 6.38 -8.42
C HIS A 281 2.80 7.75 -7.84
N PHE A 282 1.94 7.74 -6.83
CA PHE A 282 1.66 8.96 -6.08
C PHE A 282 2.86 9.32 -5.22
N GLN A 283 3.35 10.55 -5.33
CA GLN A 283 4.43 11.02 -4.47
C GLN A 283 3.90 11.25 -3.05
N LEU A 284 4.71 10.91 -2.05
CA LEU A 284 4.36 11.06 -0.63
C LEU A 284 3.93 12.50 -0.30
N GLY A 285 4.66 13.49 -0.85
CA GLY A 285 4.32 14.90 -0.69
C GLY A 285 2.92 15.27 -1.23
N HIS A 286 2.45 14.64 -2.30
CA HIS A 286 1.10 14.87 -2.82
C HIS A 286 0.02 14.29 -1.90
N VAL A 287 0.25 13.10 -1.32
CA VAL A 287 -0.66 12.49 -0.34
C VAL A 287 -0.75 13.38 0.91
N ARG A 288 0.38 13.78 1.48
CA ARG A 288 0.45 14.66 2.66
C ARG A 288 -0.16 16.03 2.37
N GLY A 289 0.12 16.60 1.19
CA GLY A 289 -0.47 17.86 0.74
C GLY A 289 -1.99 17.79 0.59
N MET A 290 -2.53 16.67 0.09
CA MET A 290 -3.98 16.45 0.05
C MET A 290 -4.58 16.41 1.46
N MET A 291 -3.97 15.68 2.40
CA MET A 291 -4.47 15.60 3.78
C MET A 291 -4.47 16.98 4.45
N GLN A 292 -3.40 17.76 4.26
CA GLN A 292 -3.33 19.12 4.75
C GLN A 292 -4.42 20.02 4.13
N TYR A 293 -4.59 19.93 2.81
CA TYR A 293 -5.65 20.65 2.13
C TYR A 293 -7.05 20.33 2.70
N LEU A 294 -7.33 19.07 2.99
CA LEU A 294 -8.60 18.66 3.60
C LEU A 294 -8.76 19.28 5.00
N ALA A 295 -7.72 19.27 5.82
CA ALA A 295 -7.71 19.87 7.16
C ALA A 295 -7.91 21.39 7.09
N ASP A 296 -7.22 22.09 6.19
CA ASP A 296 -7.34 23.53 5.95
C ASP A 296 -8.75 23.94 5.52
N ASN A 297 -9.44 23.01 4.83
CA ASN A 297 -10.84 23.16 4.46
C ASN A 297 -11.81 22.60 5.51
N GLY A 298 -11.36 22.39 6.74
CA GLY A 298 -12.18 22.07 7.89
C GLY A 298 -12.68 20.63 7.96
N VAL A 299 -12.06 19.71 7.22
CA VAL A 299 -12.26 18.27 7.40
C VAL A 299 -11.47 17.84 8.62
N GLU A 300 -12.07 17.14 9.56
CA GLU A 300 -11.42 16.72 10.80
C GLU A 300 -10.54 15.48 10.59
N ILE A 301 -9.47 15.66 9.80
CA ILE A 301 -8.48 14.59 9.59
C ILE A 301 -7.68 14.40 10.87
N MET A 302 -7.56 13.15 11.30
CA MET A 302 -6.64 12.75 12.36
C MET A 302 -5.52 11.89 11.75
N TYR A 303 -4.42 11.76 12.48
CA TYR A 303 -3.33 10.85 12.11
C TYR A 303 -2.77 10.13 13.33
N ILE A 304 -2.21 8.95 13.09
CA ILE A 304 -1.63 8.08 14.09
C ILE A 304 -0.12 8.03 13.85
N ILE A 305 0.63 8.35 14.89
CA ILE A 305 2.08 8.21 14.97
C ILE A 305 2.48 7.84 16.40
N ASN A 306 3.44 6.92 16.56
CA ASN A 306 3.87 6.41 17.85
C ASN A 306 2.69 5.93 18.75
N ASN A 307 1.69 5.31 18.13
CA ASN A 307 0.45 4.85 18.79
C ASN A 307 -0.40 5.95 19.46
N LEU A 308 -0.15 7.20 19.12
CA LEU A 308 -0.94 8.33 19.57
C LEU A 308 -1.73 8.91 18.40
N ILE A 309 -2.94 9.38 18.70
CA ILE A 309 -3.83 10.00 17.72
C ILE A 309 -3.72 11.50 17.88
N TYR A 310 -3.44 12.18 16.77
CA TYR A 310 -3.33 13.63 16.69
C TYR A 310 -4.34 14.18 15.70
N LYS A 311 -4.83 15.39 15.92
CA LYS A 311 -5.60 16.14 14.95
C LYS A 311 -4.62 16.84 13.99
N LEU A 312 -4.88 16.71 12.68
CA LEU A 312 -4.16 17.50 11.69
C LEU A 312 -4.72 18.92 11.73
N ASN A 313 -3.90 19.87 12.19
CA ASN A 313 -4.32 21.26 12.34
C ASN A 313 -4.22 21.99 11.00
N PRO A 314 -5.15 22.91 10.69
CA PRO A 314 -5.01 23.85 9.57
C PRO A 314 -3.72 24.66 9.69
N GLN A 315 -3.08 24.94 8.54
CA GLN A 315 -1.91 25.80 8.43
C GLN A 315 -2.29 27.25 8.14
#